data_257c4d7c9deb2f539e07ed238a96162b
#
_entry.id   257c4d7c9deb2f539e07ed238a96162b
#
_cell.length_a   1.000
_cell.length_b   1.000
_cell.length_c   1.000
_cell.angle_alpha   90.00
_cell.angle_beta   90.00
_cell.angle_gamma   90.00
#
_symmetry.space_group_name_H-M   'P 1'
#
loop_
_entity.id
_entity.type
_entity.pdbx_description
1 polymer ?
#
loop_
_entity_poly.entity_id
_entity_poly.type
_entity_poly.pdbx_seq_one_letter_code
_entity_poly.pdbx_strand_id
1 'polypeptide(L)'
;MPQQIIPILDLASAGLVQDTASVSLPPNVLSDVNNVRFKGGSIKRFPSNVDKKTGLSNVVYVAYWPSTLGDRYVVITDNGTNTVFTVYDSSYAVLSNQGGTNTGVTGGDWQHTLFNGGFHIIFNNGNSKPVFLQDDSVGVTALPGWDSYAVDEE
;
A
#
# COMPACT_ATOMS: atom_id res chain seq x y z
N MET A 1 15.85 -49.68 1.07
CA MET A 1 14.84 -49.63 0.02
C MET A 1 15.25 -48.49 -0.89
N PRO A 2 15.27 -48.65 -2.23
CA PRO A 2 15.58 -47.55 -3.13
C PRO A 2 14.46 -46.50 -3.04
N GLN A 3 14.85 -45.26 -2.91
CA GLN A 3 13.93 -44.11 -2.86
C GLN A 3 13.37 -43.89 -4.27
N GLN A 4 12.08 -44.06 -4.46
CA GLN A 4 11.44 -43.80 -5.73
C GLN A 4 11.12 -42.31 -5.83
N ILE A 5 11.75 -41.61 -6.78
CA ILE A 5 11.47 -40.23 -7.08
C ILE A 5 10.31 -40.18 -8.08
N ILE A 6 9.16 -39.68 -7.67
CA ILE A 6 8.02 -39.46 -8.55
C ILE A 6 8.10 -38.00 -9.00
N PRO A 7 8.40 -37.72 -10.28
CA PRO A 7 8.35 -36.35 -10.77
C PRO A 7 6.90 -35.88 -10.86
N ILE A 8 6.59 -34.77 -10.24
CA ILE A 8 5.29 -34.09 -10.41
C ILE A 8 5.49 -32.99 -11.45
N LEU A 9 4.90 -33.21 -12.62
CA LEU A 9 4.95 -32.26 -13.72
C LEU A 9 3.76 -31.31 -13.63
N ASP A 10 3.98 -30.06 -14.08
CA ASP A 10 2.93 -29.04 -14.19
C ASP A 10 2.21 -28.68 -12.88
N LEU A 11 2.90 -28.78 -11.76
CA LEU A 11 2.32 -28.49 -10.44
C LEU A 11 1.64 -27.09 -10.33
N ALA A 12 2.12 -26.14 -11.10
CA ALA A 12 1.59 -24.78 -11.10
C ALA A 12 0.45 -24.54 -12.11
N SER A 13 0.17 -25.49 -12.98
CA SER A 13 -0.86 -25.33 -14.03
C SER A 13 -2.28 -25.48 -13.48
N ALA A 14 -2.46 -26.36 -12.48
CA ALA A 14 -3.73 -26.61 -11.85
C ALA A 14 -4.05 -25.63 -10.68
N GLY A 15 -3.03 -24.91 -10.19
CA GLY A 15 -3.20 -23.90 -9.17
C GLY A 15 -3.48 -24.43 -7.77
N LEU A 16 -4.18 -23.64 -6.97
CA LEU A 16 -4.58 -23.94 -5.58
C LEU A 16 -6.05 -24.31 -5.54
N VAL A 17 -6.38 -25.44 -4.91
CA VAL A 17 -7.75 -25.89 -4.67
C VAL A 17 -7.93 -26.16 -3.17
N GLN A 18 -8.81 -25.41 -2.53
CA GLN A 18 -9.01 -25.46 -1.07
C GLN A 18 -10.36 -26.04 -0.64
N ASP A 19 -11.29 -26.15 -1.55
CA ASP A 19 -12.67 -26.58 -1.29
C ASP A 19 -12.91 -28.09 -1.48
N THR A 20 -11.86 -28.83 -1.83
CA THR A 20 -11.92 -30.28 -2.03
C THR A 20 -10.97 -31.00 -1.08
N ALA A 21 -11.41 -32.15 -0.54
CA ALA A 21 -10.57 -32.96 0.34
C ALA A 21 -9.25 -33.34 -0.35
N SER A 22 -8.15 -33.16 0.35
CA SER A 22 -6.78 -33.33 -0.22
C SER A 22 -6.53 -34.73 -0.78
N VAL A 23 -7.19 -35.76 -0.24
CA VAL A 23 -7.07 -37.16 -0.71
C VAL A 23 -7.71 -37.37 -2.09
N SER A 24 -8.60 -36.46 -2.51
CA SER A 24 -9.30 -36.52 -3.79
C SER A 24 -8.67 -35.65 -4.88
N LEU A 25 -7.60 -34.94 -4.52
CA LEU A 25 -6.92 -34.03 -5.45
C LEU A 25 -5.90 -34.80 -6.32
N PRO A 26 -5.77 -34.47 -7.60
CA PRO A 26 -4.67 -34.94 -8.42
C PRO A 26 -3.31 -34.52 -7.85
N PRO A 27 -2.23 -35.27 -8.09
CA PRO A 27 -0.92 -34.98 -7.51
C PRO A 27 -0.27 -33.68 -8.01
N ASN A 28 -0.84 -33.06 -9.04
CA ASN A 28 -0.37 -31.77 -9.60
C ASN A 28 -1.17 -30.56 -9.05
N VAL A 29 -2.04 -30.77 -8.07
CA VAL A 29 -2.83 -29.70 -7.44
C VAL A 29 -2.32 -29.46 -6.02
N LEU A 30 -2.28 -28.20 -5.63
CA LEU A 30 -1.89 -27.78 -4.29
C LEU A 30 -3.13 -27.50 -3.44
N SER A 31 -3.19 -28.04 -2.25
CA SER A 31 -4.26 -27.80 -1.27
C SER A 31 -3.92 -26.67 -0.30
N ASP A 32 -2.63 -26.42 -0.11
CA ASP A 32 -2.14 -25.32 0.74
C ASP A 32 -0.78 -24.83 0.25
N VAL A 33 -0.60 -23.52 0.25
CA VAL A 33 0.67 -22.88 -0.11
C VAL A 33 0.85 -21.60 0.67
N ASN A 34 2.09 -21.33 1.06
CA ASN A 34 2.47 -20.13 1.76
C ASN A 34 3.70 -19.48 1.11
N ASN A 35 3.69 -18.16 0.98
CA ASN A 35 4.82 -17.38 0.44
C ASN A 35 5.28 -17.78 -0.98
N VAL A 36 4.36 -18.21 -1.83
CA VAL A 36 4.67 -18.56 -3.23
C VAL A 36 3.76 -17.85 -4.21
N ARG A 37 4.24 -17.69 -5.43
CA ARG A 37 3.43 -17.24 -6.57
C ARG A 37 3.58 -18.21 -7.73
N PHE A 38 2.53 -18.36 -8.48
CA PHE A 38 2.52 -19.13 -9.72
C PHE A 38 2.78 -18.17 -10.89
N LYS A 39 3.76 -18.49 -11.71
CA LYS A 39 4.06 -17.72 -12.92
C LYS A 39 4.63 -18.62 -14.00
N GLY A 40 3.93 -18.69 -15.16
CA GLY A 40 4.40 -19.44 -16.32
C GLY A 40 4.65 -20.93 -16.04
N GLY A 41 3.70 -21.60 -15.36
CA GLY A 41 3.84 -23.02 -15.00
C GLY A 41 4.89 -23.31 -13.93
N SER A 42 5.43 -22.30 -13.27
CA SER A 42 6.44 -22.44 -12.22
C SER A 42 5.95 -21.90 -10.90
N ILE A 43 6.34 -22.54 -9.80
CA ILE A 43 6.17 -22.03 -8.45
C ILE A 43 7.42 -21.23 -8.10
N LYS A 44 7.23 -19.97 -7.73
CA LYS A 44 8.31 -19.10 -7.26
C LYS A 44 8.02 -18.64 -5.84
N ARG A 45 9.04 -18.66 -5.00
CA ARG A 45 8.95 -18.02 -3.69
C ARG A 45 8.76 -16.52 -3.86
N PHE A 46 7.89 -15.91 -3.06
CA PHE A 46 7.92 -14.46 -2.92
C PHE A 46 9.30 -14.05 -2.41
N PRO A 47 9.91 -13.00 -2.97
CA PRO A 47 11.10 -12.44 -2.35
C PRO A 47 10.79 -12.12 -0.88
N SER A 48 11.71 -12.41 0.01
CA SER A 48 11.55 -12.04 1.41
C SER A 48 11.29 -10.54 1.51
N ASN A 49 10.31 -10.16 2.32
CA ASN A 49 10.13 -8.76 2.64
C ASN A 49 11.41 -8.25 3.32
N VAL A 50 12.03 -7.26 2.70
CA VAL A 50 13.12 -6.52 3.31
C VAL A 50 12.54 -5.19 3.75
N ASP A 51 12.66 -4.90 5.04
CA ASP A 51 12.22 -3.61 5.55
C ASP A 51 13.04 -2.51 4.88
N LYS A 52 12.37 -1.66 4.13
CA LYS A 52 12.99 -0.54 3.42
C LYS A 52 13.12 0.69 4.31
N LYS A 53 12.22 0.81 5.29
CA LYS A 53 12.22 1.88 6.28
C LYS A 53 11.80 1.32 7.63
N THR A 54 12.62 1.54 8.63
CA THR A 54 12.36 1.15 10.03
C THR A 54 12.15 2.37 10.91
N GLY A 55 11.71 2.17 12.16
CA GLY A 55 11.52 3.25 13.12
C GLY A 55 10.28 4.12 12.87
N LEU A 56 9.36 3.67 12.03
CA LEU A 56 8.07 4.31 11.86
C LEU A 56 7.10 3.82 12.96
N SER A 57 6.41 4.76 13.59
CA SER A 57 5.39 4.48 14.60
C SER A 57 4.07 5.14 14.23
N ASN A 58 2.96 4.55 14.69
CA ASN A 58 1.61 5.08 14.48
C ASN A 58 1.27 5.35 13.00
N VAL A 59 1.81 4.52 12.10
CA VAL A 59 1.49 4.60 10.68
C VAL A 59 0.06 4.16 10.46
N VAL A 60 -0.74 5.03 9.86
CA VAL A 60 -2.14 4.76 9.51
C VAL A 60 -2.31 4.57 7.99
N TYR A 61 -1.40 5.11 7.19
CA TYR A 61 -1.47 4.95 5.75
C TYR A 61 -0.12 5.10 5.06
N VAL A 62 0.05 4.40 3.94
CA VAL A 62 1.21 4.56 3.06
C VAL A 62 0.74 4.63 1.62
N ALA A 63 1.14 5.66 0.91
CA ALA A 63 0.85 5.85 -0.51
C ALA A 63 2.13 5.85 -1.35
N TYR A 64 2.08 5.21 -2.50
CA TYR A 64 3.07 5.39 -3.56
C TYR A 64 2.64 6.55 -4.45
N TRP A 65 3.55 7.48 -4.68
CA TRP A 65 3.34 8.66 -5.48
C TRP A 65 4.34 8.71 -6.64
N PRO A 66 3.96 8.30 -7.84
CA PRO A 66 4.75 8.49 -9.06
C PRO A 66 4.70 9.96 -9.44
N SER A 67 5.52 10.76 -8.78
CA SER A 67 5.56 12.20 -8.99
C SER A 67 6.31 12.55 -10.27
N THR A 68 6.07 13.76 -10.80
CA THR A 68 6.76 14.23 -12.01
C THR A 68 8.26 14.43 -11.79
N LEU A 69 8.69 14.60 -10.54
CA LEU A 69 10.09 14.75 -10.14
C LEU A 69 10.73 13.43 -9.66
N GLY A 70 10.04 12.29 -9.79
CA GLY A 70 10.51 10.97 -9.42
C GLY A 70 9.61 10.25 -8.41
N ASP A 71 9.88 8.97 -8.22
CA ASP A 71 9.09 8.13 -7.33
C ASP A 71 9.20 8.59 -5.87
N ARG A 72 8.07 8.70 -5.20
CA ARG A 72 7.93 9.09 -3.80
C ARG A 72 7.02 8.16 -3.04
N TYR A 73 7.17 8.19 -1.73
CA TYR A 73 6.31 7.48 -0.79
C TYR A 73 5.82 8.47 0.26
N VAL A 74 4.52 8.52 0.46
CA VAL A 74 3.90 9.35 1.49
C VAL A 74 3.48 8.43 2.63
N VAL A 75 4.00 8.70 3.82
CA VAL A 75 3.62 8.00 5.04
C VAL A 75 2.80 8.94 5.89
N ILE A 76 1.59 8.51 6.25
CA ILE A 76 0.71 9.24 7.15
C ILE A 76 0.77 8.56 8.51
N THR A 77 1.12 9.34 9.53
CA THR A 77 1.12 8.91 10.93
C THR A 77 0.08 9.70 11.72
N ASP A 78 -0.54 9.06 12.70
CA ASP A 78 -1.53 9.66 13.58
C ASP A 78 -1.02 9.63 15.04
N ASN A 79 -0.90 10.80 15.66
CA ASN A 79 -0.46 10.92 17.05
C ASN A 79 -1.61 11.05 18.05
N GLY A 80 -2.85 10.82 17.63
CA GLY A 80 -4.07 10.95 18.44
C GLY A 80 -4.63 12.37 18.51
N THR A 81 -3.93 13.35 17.95
CA THR A 81 -4.38 14.75 17.87
C THR A 81 -4.30 15.29 16.45
N ASN A 82 -3.28 14.89 15.73
CA ASN A 82 -3.00 15.35 14.38
C ASN A 82 -2.53 14.19 13.52
N THR A 83 -2.74 14.32 12.22
CA THR A 83 -2.04 13.48 11.24
C THR A 83 -0.85 14.21 10.66
N VAL A 84 0.25 13.49 10.49
CA VAL A 84 1.50 13.99 9.93
C VAL A 84 1.80 13.26 8.64
N PHE A 85 2.02 14.01 7.60
CA PHE A 85 2.41 13.54 6.27
C PHE A 85 3.91 13.66 6.12
N THR A 86 4.59 12.56 5.94
CA THR A 86 6.04 12.54 5.68
C THR A 86 6.26 11.98 4.28
N VAL A 87 6.97 12.73 3.46
CA VAL A 87 7.31 12.34 2.09
C VAL A 87 8.73 11.82 2.05
N TYR A 88 8.90 10.68 1.42
CA TYR A 88 10.18 10.03 1.18
C TYR A 88 10.45 9.95 -0.32
N ASP A 89 11.70 10.08 -0.71
CA ASP A 89 12.16 9.82 -2.07
C ASP A 89 12.31 8.30 -2.36
N SER A 90 12.76 7.96 -3.55
CA SER A 90 13.00 6.58 -3.98
C SER A 90 14.10 5.85 -3.20
N SER A 91 14.96 6.58 -2.49
CA SER A 91 16.00 6.06 -1.58
C SER A 91 15.52 5.94 -0.13
N TYR A 92 14.26 6.31 0.14
CA TYR A 92 13.65 6.38 1.47
C TYR A 92 14.25 7.46 2.38
N ALA A 93 14.85 8.50 1.81
CA ALA A 93 15.23 9.70 2.52
C ALA A 93 14.03 10.64 2.64
N VAL A 94 13.95 11.35 3.78
CA VAL A 94 12.86 12.30 4.01
C VAL A 94 13.07 13.55 3.15
N LEU A 95 12.05 13.92 2.40
CA LEU A 95 11.99 15.21 1.73
C LEU A 95 11.45 16.26 2.71
N SER A 96 12.36 16.93 3.41
CA SER A 96 12.05 17.84 4.52
C SER A 96 11.24 19.07 4.13
N ASN A 97 11.26 19.43 2.86
CA ASN A 97 10.47 20.52 2.29
C ASN A 97 9.09 20.10 1.78
N GLN A 98 8.73 18.83 1.95
CA GLN A 98 7.44 18.29 1.56
C GLN A 98 6.78 17.55 2.73
N GLY A 99 5.48 17.50 2.71
CA GLY A 99 4.71 16.96 3.82
C GLY A 99 4.28 18.02 4.80
N GLY A 100 3.87 17.64 5.99
CA GLY A 100 3.38 18.57 7.01
C GLY A 100 2.37 17.96 7.95
N THR A 101 1.85 18.78 8.84
CA THR A 101 0.86 18.37 9.84
C THR A 101 -0.52 18.88 9.44
N ASN A 102 -1.49 17.98 9.43
CA ASN A 102 -2.90 18.32 9.33
C ASN A 102 -3.48 18.35 10.74
N THR A 103 -3.58 19.56 11.28
CA THR A 103 -3.91 19.80 12.67
C THR A 103 -5.39 19.51 12.96
N GLY A 104 -5.66 18.83 14.08
CA GLY A 104 -7.02 18.49 14.51
C GLY A 104 -7.68 17.36 13.71
N VAL A 105 -6.93 16.70 12.86
CA VAL A 105 -7.43 15.58 12.06
C VAL A 105 -6.81 14.29 12.56
N THR A 106 -7.65 13.34 12.93
CA THR A 106 -7.25 12.02 13.40
C THR A 106 -8.15 10.95 12.82
N GLY A 107 -7.68 9.72 12.77
CA GLY A 107 -8.45 8.55 12.33
C GLY A 107 -8.88 8.59 10.87
N GLY A 108 -9.92 7.81 10.58
CA GLY A 108 -10.54 7.70 9.26
C GLY A 108 -9.88 6.67 8.33
N ASP A 109 -10.60 6.35 7.27
CA ASP A 109 -10.17 5.44 6.22
C ASP A 109 -9.46 6.23 5.12
N TRP A 110 -8.14 6.32 5.22
CA TRP A 110 -7.35 7.07 4.26
C TRP A 110 -7.38 6.45 2.87
N GLN A 111 -7.61 7.29 1.90
CA GLN A 111 -7.55 6.98 0.48
C GLN A 111 -6.77 8.07 -0.24
N HIS A 112 -6.23 7.77 -1.41
CA HIS A 112 -5.56 8.76 -2.23
C HIS A 112 -5.92 8.61 -3.71
N THR A 113 -5.77 9.70 -4.44
CA THR A 113 -5.82 9.73 -5.90
C THR A 113 -4.74 10.64 -6.44
N LEU A 114 -4.32 10.35 -7.66
CA LEU A 114 -3.36 11.17 -8.37
C LEU A 114 -4.10 12.13 -9.30
N PHE A 115 -3.60 13.34 -9.40
CA PHE A 115 -4.14 14.35 -10.30
C PHE A 115 -3.01 15.00 -11.11
N ASN A 116 -3.33 15.43 -12.33
CA ASN A 116 -2.41 16.08 -13.24
C ASN A 116 -1.11 15.28 -13.50
N GLY A 117 -1.27 14.00 -13.87
CA GLY A 117 -0.13 13.14 -14.21
C GLY A 117 0.84 12.85 -13.05
N GLY A 118 0.37 12.94 -11.79
CA GLY A 118 1.20 12.75 -10.61
C GLY A 118 1.81 14.03 -10.05
N PHE A 119 1.53 15.20 -10.64
CA PHE A 119 1.96 16.48 -10.08
C PHE A 119 1.31 16.75 -8.72
N HIS A 120 0.09 16.27 -8.50
CA HIS A 120 -0.60 16.32 -7.22
C HIS A 120 -0.96 14.92 -6.74
N ILE A 121 -0.90 14.71 -5.44
CA ILE A 121 -1.54 13.59 -4.76
C ILE A 121 -2.53 14.13 -3.74
N ILE A 122 -3.77 13.67 -3.86
CA ILE A 122 -4.89 14.13 -3.03
C ILE A 122 -5.24 13.01 -2.06
N PHE A 123 -5.42 13.36 -0.80
CA PHE A 123 -5.78 12.45 0.27
C PHE A 123 -7.14 12.81 0.86
N ASN A 124 -7.91 11.78 1.19
CA ASN A 124 -9.18 11.91 1.89
C ASN A 124 -9.28 10.81 2.95
N ASN A 125 -9.77 11.14 4.13
CA ASN A 125 -10.00 10.20 5.23
C ASN A 125 -11.49 10.02 5.59
N GLY A 126 -12.40 10.63 4.85
CA GLY A 126 -13.83 10.60 5.12
C GLY A 126 -14.29 11.48 6.29
N ASN A 127 -13.39 11.94 7.16
CA ASN A 127 -13.71 12.67 8.38
C ASN A 127 -13.32 14.15 8.33
N SER A 128 -12.59 14.56 7.31
CA SER A 128 -12.09 15.94 7.18
C SER A 128 -12.07 16.38 5.73
N LYS A 129 -11.80 17.66 5.52
CA LYS A 129 -11.57 18.17 4.16
C LYS A 129 -10.43 17.42 3.50
N PRO A 130 -10.57 17.03 2.23
CA PRO A 130 -9.45 16.48 1.48
C PRO A 130 -8.26 17.43 1.48
N VAL A 131 -7.07 16.86 1.54
CA VAL A 131 -5.82 17.61 1.49
C VAL A 131 -5.00 17.13 0.31
N PHE A 132 -4.09 17.95 -0.16
CA PHE A 132 -3.18 17.55 -1.23
C PHE A 132 -1.73 17.94 -0.94
N LEU A 133 -0.84 17.20 -1.57
CA LEU A 133 0.55 17.53 -1.73
C LEU A 133 0.82 17.82 -3.21
N GLN A 134 1.68 18.78 -3.45
CA GLN A 134 2.11 19.17 -4.77
C GLN A 134 3.60 18.93 -4.92
N ASP A 135 4.02 18.59 -6.12
CA ASP A 135 5.36 18.11 -6.42
C ASP A 135 6.47 19.14 -6.13
N ASP A 136 6.18 20.41 -6.32
CA ASP A 136 7.10 21.53 -6.19
C ASP A 136 6.77 22.45 -5.01
N SER A 137 5.80 22.09 -4.16
CA SER A 137 5.32 22.96 -3.08
C SER A 137 5.63 22.40 -1.71
N VAL A 138 5.76 23.29 -0.75
CA VAL A 138 5.96 22.97 0.66
C VAL A 138 4.60 22.70 1.33
N GLY A 139 4.52 21.56 2.02
CA GLY A 139 3.47 21.31 3.00
C GLY A 139 2.20 20.68 2.43
N VAL A 140 1.35 20.28 3.37
CA VAL A 140 0.02 19.77 3.14
C VAL A 140 -0.96 20.94 3.04
N THR A 141 -1.78 20.97 2.01
CA THR A 141 -2.73 22.04 1.77
C THR A 141 -4.14 21.46 1.65
N ALA A 142 -5.13 22.13 2.24
CA ALA A 142 -6.53 21.76 2.06
C ALA A 142 -6.95 21.95 0.61
N LEU A 143 -7.71 21.01 0.05
CA LEU A 143 -8.19 21.09 -1.31
C LEU A 143 -9.17 22.27 -1.44
N PRO A 144 -8.91 23.25 -2.34
CA PRO A 144 -9.79 24.40 -2.49
C PRO A 144 -11.16 23.97 -3.05
N GLY A 145 -12.19 24.71 -2.69
CA GLY A 145 -13.56 24.48 -3.17
C GLY A 145 -14.34 23.40 -2.42
N TRP A 146 -13.73 22.76 -1.41
CA TRP A 146 -14.46 21.93 -0.45
C TRP A 146 -14.84 22.78 0.75
N ASP A 147 -16.11 23.12 0.85
CA ASP A 147 -16.65 23.69 2.07
C ASP A 147 -16.59 22.66 3.21
N SER A 148 -16.56 23.13 4.44
CA SER A 148 -16.64 22.22 5.58
C SER A 148 -17.83 21.28 5.36
N TYR A 149 -17.64 19.99 5.68
CA TYR A 149 -18.76 19.10 5.90
C TYR A 149 -19.66 19.79 6.92
N ALA A 150 -20.63 20.56 6.47
CA ALA A 150 -21.82 20.78 7.22
C ALA A 150 -22.51 19.42 7.18
N VAL A 151 -22.47 18.69 8.29
CA VAL A 151 -23.41 17.62 8.50
C VAL A 151 -24.76 18.34 8.43
N ASP A 152 -25.47 18.17 7.32
CA ASP A 152 -26.85 18.58 7.25
C ASP A 152 -27.57 17.76 8.33
N GLU A 153 -27.77 18.37 9.49
CA GLU A 153 -28.66 17.85 10.52
C GLU A 153 -30.08 18.00 9.95
N GLU A 154 -30.60 16.92 9.31
CA GLU A 154 -32.04 16.72 9.18
C GLU A 154 -32.61 16.06 10.41
#